data_13dd8e981173be4a65e5a6b8a199e27c
#
_entry.id   13dd8e981173be4a65e5a6b8a199e27c
#
_cell.length_a   1.000
_cell.length_b   1.000
_cell.length_c   1.000
_cell.angle_alpha   90.00
_cell.angle_beta   90.00
_cell.angle_gamma   90.00
#
_symmetry.space_group_name_H-M   'P 1'
#
loop_
_entity.id
_entity.type
_entity.pdbx_description
1 polymer ?
#
loop_
_entity_poly.entity_id
_entity_poly.type
_entity_poly.pdbx_seq_one_letter_code
_entity_poly.pdbx_strand_id
1 'polypeptide(L)'
;MPFMDKQGVTQMPDLLRWRILACLAPALSFAALQADDAGGWTHYGGSQRGMQYSALDQISRENVATLEEHWRFRTGEMGQNANHPFAFQANPILVENRLYISTGTAIVIALDPSSGREIWRYDPQIDRAINYAEVANRGVSSWIDAAAERGAPCRHRIFVGTLDARLIALDGTNGKPCADFGDNGEIHLDRGVRTERGEWVVYTITSPPVIVNGVLVTGSAIGDNQK
;
A
#
# COMPACT_ATOMS: atom_id res chain seq x y z
N MET A 1 58.70 -34.11 48.73
CA MET A 1 58.67 -35.28 49.60
C MET A 1 57.53 -35.12 50.58
N PRO A 2 56.86 -36.16 50.88
CA PRO A 2 56.03 -37.04 50.07
C PRO A 2 54.61 -37.19 50.66
N PHE A 3 53.86 -37.92 50.01
CA PHE A 3 52.99 -39.10 50.15
C PHE A 3 51.49 -38.78 50.23
N MET A 4 50.73 -39.23 49.26
CA MET A 4 49.88 -40.48 49.16
C MET A 4 49.07 -40.72 50.48
N ASP A 5 47.83 -41.02 50.50
CA ASP A 5 46.91 -41.92 49.68
C ASP A 5 45.56 -42.01 50.36
N LYS A 6 44.61 -42.59 49.65
CA LYS A 6 43.46 -43.39 50.06
C LYS A 6 42.09 -42.76 50.25
N GLN A 7 41.31 -42.93 49.21
CA GLN A 7 40.07 -43.74 49.15
C GLN A 7 39.06 -43.51 50.31
N GLY A 8 37.94 -43.01 49.92
CA GLY A 8 36.68 -43.10 50.66
C GLY A 8 35.51 -43.08 49.70
N VAL A 9 35.25 -44.21 49.06
CA VAL A 9 34.01 -44.43 48.28
C VAL A 9 32.90 -44.65 49.27
N THR A 10 31.96 -43.76 49.33
CA THR A 10 30.67 -43.99 50.00
C THR A 10 29.60 -44.18 48.91
N GLN A 11 29.20 -45.39 48.75
CA GLN A 11 28.01 -45.72 47.90
C GLN A 11 26.79 -45.16 48.56
N MET A 12 25.98 -44.41 47.80
CA MET A 12 24.62 -44.12 48.12
C MET A 12 23.69 -44.98 47.27
N PRO A 13 22.58 -45.46 47.82
CA PRO A 13 21.74 -46.50 47.22
C PRO A 13 20.90 -46.02 46.05
N ASP A 14 20.77 -46.92 45.08
CA ASP A 14 19.82 -46.82 43.97
C ASP A 14 18.37 -46.66 44.48
N LEU A 15 17.78 -45.48 44.33
CA LEU A 15 16.34 -45.36 44.30
C LEU A 15 15.87 -44.31 43.29
N LEU A 16 15.13 -44.79 42.35
CA LEU A 16 14.20 -44.07 41.52
C LEU A 16 14.76 -43.30 40.29
N ARG A 17 15.14 -44.05 39.31
CA ARG A 17 15.20 -43.55 37.92
C ARG A 17 13.82 -43.19 37.42
N TRP A 18 13.37 -41.98 37.63
CA TRP A 18 12.28 -41.43 36.84
C TRP A 18 12.80 -40.98 35.48
N ARG A 19 12.53 -41.79 34.48
CA ARG A 19 12.70 -41.38 33.09
C ARG A 19 11.64 -40.29 32.79
N ILE A 20 12.03 -39.03 32.84
CA ILE A 20 11.26 -37.97 32.23
C ILE A 20 11.46 -38.14 30.71
N LEU A 21 10.49 -38.78 30.06
CA LEU A 21 10.30 -38.67 28.63
C LEU A 21 9.91 -37.22 28.36
N ALA A 22 10.87 -36.39 27.99
CA ALA A 22 10.58 -35.12 27.38
C ALA A 22 9.95 -35.39 26.01
N CYS A 23 8.63 -35.36 25.95
CA CYS A 23 7.90 -35.24 24.69
C CYS A 23 8.31 -33.90 24.07
N LEU A 24 9.26 -33.92 23.15
CA LEU A 24 9.46 -32.87 22.19
C LEU A 24 8.21 -32.86 21.29
N ALA A 25 7.19 -32.13 21.68
CA ALA A 25 6.15 -31.72 20.77
C ALA A 25 6.81 -30.77 19.74
N PRO A 26 6.74 -31.05 18.44
CA PRO A 26 7.12 -30.06 17.47
C PRO A 26 6.21 -28.86 17.68
N ALA A 27 6.78 -27.74 18.09
CA ALA A 27 6.12 -26.45 17.99
C ALA A 27 5.88 -26.21 16.50
N LEU A 28 4.73 -26.63 16.00
CA LEU A 28 4.17 -26.14 14.76
C LEU A 28 4.00 -24.63 14.98
N SER A 29 4.99 -23.87 14.55
CA SER A 29 4.83 -22.45 14.32
C SER A 29 3.72 -22.32 13.28
N PHE A 30 2.49 -22.22 13.73
CA PHE A 30 1.46 -21.58 12.94
C PHE A 30 1.98 -20.16 12.72
N ALA A 31 2.64 -19.93 11.58
CA ALA A 31 2.68 -18.60 11.02
C ALA A 31 1.21 -18.19 11.01
N ALA A 32 0.85 -17.28 11.91
CA ALA A 32 -0.44 -16.64 11.84
C ALA A 32 -0.47 -16.04 10.44
N LEU A 33 -1.25 -16.64 9.52
CA LEU A 33 -1.76 -15.89 8.38
C LEU A 33 -2.35 -14.66 9.05
N GLN A 34 -1.71 -13.52 8.84
CA GLN A 34 -2.33 -12.25 9.17
C GLN A 34 -3.64 -12.29 8.40
N ALA A 35 -4.73 -12.38 9.14
CA ALA A 35 -6.04 -12.17 8.59
C ALA A 35 -5.95 -10.81 7.91
N ASP A 36 -5.98 -10.78 6.58
CA ASP A 36 -6.27 -9.57 5.84
C ASP A 36 -7.47 -8.97 6.56
N ASP A 37 -7.33 -7.74 7.05
CA ASP A 37 -8.27 -7.10 7.97
C ASP A 37 -9.70 -7.41 7.54
N ALA A 38 -10.45 -8.08 8.38
CA ALA A 38 -11.80 -8.49 8.10
C ALA A 38 -12.63 -7.24 7.80
N GLY A 39 -12.75 -6.91 6.50
CA GLY A 39 -13.55 -5.80 6.00
C GLY A 39 -12.79 -4.61 5.40
N GLY A 40 -11.47 -4.57 5.41
CA GLY A 40 -10.70 -3.47 4.81
C GLY A 40 -10.37 -3.69 3.32
N TRP A 41 -10.60 -2.69 2.48
CA TRP A 41 -10.11 -2.65 1.09
C TRP A 41 -8.77 -1.92 1.07
N THR A 42 -7.72 -2.56 1.62
CA THR A 42 -6.43 -1.91 1.92
C THR A 42 -5.49 -1.80 0.72
N HIS A 43 -5.79 -2.48 -0.38
CA HIS A 43 -5.00 -2.53 -1.61
C HIS A 43 -5.87 -2.30 -2.84
N TYR A 44 -5.26 -1.95 -3.96
CA TYR A 44 -5.94 -1.72 -5.23
C TYR A 44 -6.92 -2.83 -5.64
N GLY A 45 -6.60 -4.07 -5.43
CA GLY A 45 -7.47 -5.22 -5.71
C GLY A 45 -8.18 -5.76 -4.46
N GLY A 46 -8.37 -4.97 -3.42
CA GLY A 46 -8.95 -5.37 -2.13
C GLY A 46 -7.91 -5.89 -1.16
N SER A 47 -7.10 -6.84 -1.58
CA SER A 47 -6.01 -7.42 -0.83
C SER A 47 -4.71 -7.39 -1.64
N GLN A 48 -3.57 -7.67 -1.00
CA GLN A 48 -2.27 -7.79 -1.68
C GLN A 48 -2.28 -8.87 -2.78
N ARG A 49 -3.17 -9.83 -2.70
CA ARG A 49 -3.36 -10.89 -3.72
C ARG A 49 -4.27 -10.46 -4.87
N GLY A 50 -4.85 -9.26 -4.82
CA GLY A 50 -5.76 -8.76 -5.84
C GLY A 50 -7.03 -9.61 -5.99
N MET A 51 -7.53 -10.16 -4.90
CA MET A 51 -8.65 -11.11 -4.90
C MET A 51 -9.99 -10.48 -5.33
N GLN A 52 -10.11 -9.16 -5.26
CA GLN A 52 -11.34 -8.40 -5.54
C GLN A 52 -12.57 -8.96 -4.82
N TYR A 53 -12.36 -9.46 -3.61
CA TYR A 53 -13.37 -10.11 -2.79
C TYR A 53 -13.44 -9.45 -1.41
N SER A 54 -14.64 -9.28 -0.90
CA SER A 54 -14.93 -8.87 0.47
C SER A 54 -15.82 -9.92 1.13
N ALA A 55 -15.51 -10.24 2.39
CA ALA A 55 -16.36 -11.13 3.21
C ALA A 55 -17.53 -10.38 3.86
N LEU A 56 -17.69 -9.08 3.60
CA LEU A 56 -18.81 -8.29 4.11
C LEU A 56 -20.13 -8.77 3.47
N ASP A 57 -21.15 -8.99 4.28
CA ASP A 57 -22.42 -9.55 3.87
C ASP A 57 -23.65 -8.67 4.20
N GLN A 58 -23.38 -7.41 4.62
CA GLN A 58 -24.45 -6.46 4.94
C GLN A 58 -25.31 -6.09 3.72
N ILE A 59 -24.74 -6.19 2.50
CA ILE A 59 -25.47 -5.96 1.25
C ILE A 59 -25.78 -7.31 0.64
N SER A 60 -27.06 -7.57 0.42
CA SER A 60 -27.59 -8.81 -0.12
C SER A 60 -28.54 -8.54 -1.29
N ARG A 61 -29.02 -9.59 -1.95
CA ARG A 61 -30.04 -9.49 -3.00
C ARG A 61 -31.36 -8.91 -2.50
N GLU A 62 -31.67 -9.12 -1.23
CA GLU A 62 -32.90 -8.70 -0.59
C GLU A 62 -32.91 -7.21 -0.25
N ASN A 63 -31.72 -6.61 0.01
CA ASN A 63 -31.64 -5.23 0.46
C ASN A 63 -30.91 -4.27 -0.50
N VAL A 64 -30.25 -4.78 -1.55
CA VAL A 64 -29.50 -3.93 -2.51
C VAL A 64 -30.36 -2.84 -3.16
N ALA A 65 -31.65 -3.11 -3.37
CA ALA A 65 -32.58 -2.15 -3.95
C ALA A 65 -32.98 -1.00 -3.00
N THR A 66 -32.67 -1.14 -1.72
CA THR A 66 -32.98 -0.12 -0.68
C THR A 66 -31.77 0.72 -0.29
N LEU A 67 -30.64 0.58 -1.01
CA LEU A 67 -29.47 1.38 -0.77
C LEU A 67 -29.74 2.85 -1.12
N GLU A 68 -29.33 3.72 -0.20
CA GLU A 68 -29.42 5.17 -0.37
C GLU A 68 -28.03 5.79 -0.43
N GLU A 69 -27.87 6.88 -1.19
CA GLU A 69 -26.62 7.62 -1.23
C GLU A 69 -26.42 8.31 0.13
N HIS A 70 -25.36 7.92 0.84
CA HIS A 70 -25.05 8.52 2.14
C HIS A 70 -24.29 9.84 2.00
N TRP A 71 -23.32 9.90 1.08
CA TRP A 71 -22.57 11.12 0.74
C TRP A 71 -22.02 11.02 -0.69
N ARG A 72 -21.65 12.18 -1.21
CA ARG A 72 -21.01 12.31 -2.53
C ARG A 72 -19.84 13.28 -2.44
N PHE A 73 -18.71 12.90 -2.99
CA PHE A 73 -17.54 13.75 -3.12
C PHE A 73 -17.26 14.09 -4.58
N ARG A 74 -16.97 15.36 -4.87
CA ARG A 74 -16.57 15.83 -6.20
C ARG A 74 -15.11 16.20 -6.18
N THR A 75 -14.29 15.53 -7.00
CA THR A 75 -12.84 15.78 -7.09
C THR A 75 -12.51 17.15 -7.65
N GLY A 76 -13.41 17.73 -8.44
CA GLY A 76 -13.22 19.02 -9.11
C GLY A 76 -12.46 18.90 -10.44
N GLU A 77 -12.04 17.70 -10.84
CA GLU A 77 -11.21 17.51 -12.03
C GLU A 77 -12.00 17.28 -13.33
N MET A 78 -13.21 16.75 -13.21
CA MET A 78 -14.03 16.44 -14.36
C MET A 78 -14.40 17.71 -15.14
N GLY A 79 -14.11 17.71 -16.45
CA GLY A 79 -14.47 18.80 -17.36
C GLY A 79 -13.47 19.95 -17.47
N GLN A 80 -12.33 19.89 -16.80
CA GLN A 80 -11.36 20.99 -16.83
C GLN A 80 -10.49 21.02 -18.11
N ASN A 81 -10.54 20.00 -18.97
CA ASN A 81 -9.82 20.01 -20.25
C ASN A 81 -10.62 19.32 -21.34
N ALA A 82 -11.22 20.08 -22.23
CA ALA A 82 -12.05 19.56 -23.33
C ALA A 82 -11.23 18.75 -24.36
N ASN A 83 -9.91 18.95 -24.43
CA ASN A 83 -9.04 18.31 -25.41
C ASN A 83 -8.53 16.92 -24.96
N HIS A 84 -8.55 16.65 -23.65
CA HIS A 84 -8.11 15.38 -23.08
C HIS A 84 -9.08 14.96 -21.99
N PRO A 85 -10.09 14.12 -22.30
CA PRO A 85 -11.02 13.65 -21.28
C PRO A 85 -10.26 12.80 -20.26
N PHE A 86 -10.30 13.21 -19.01
CA PHE A 86 -9.74 12.43 -17.92
C PHE A 86 -10.61 11.21 -17.64
N ALA A 87 -9.99 10.04 -17.60
CA ALA A 87 -10.66 8.84 -17.16
C ALA A 87 -10.53 8.71 -15.63
N PHE A 88 -11.64 8.72 -14.91
CA PHE A 88 -11.66 8.35 -13.50
C PHE A 88 -11.66 6.82 -13.39
N GLN A 89 -10.50 6.22 -13.18
CA GLN A 89 -10.29 4.76 -13.13
C GLN A 89 -9.80 4.29 -11.76
N ALA A 90 -9.70 5.20 -10.79
CA ALA A 90 -9.11 4.90 -9.51
C ALA A 90 -10.01 4.00 -8.66
N ASN A 91 -9.44 2.96 -8.08
CA ASN A 91 -10.03 2.21 -6.99
C ASN A 91 -9.63 2.85 -5.66
N PRO A 92 -10.58 3.26 -4.82
CA PRO A 92 -10.28 3.72 -3.48
C PRO A 92 -9.67 2.61 -2.62
N ILE A 93 -8.79 2.99 -1.68
CA ILE A 93 -8.34 2.10 -0.62
C ILE A 93 -8.74 2.66 0.74
N LEU A 94 -9.06 1.78 1.69
CA LEU A 94 -9.45 2.14 3.05
C LEU A 94 -8.38 1.64 4.03
N VAL A 95 -7.60 2.55 4.61
CA VAL A 95 -6.51 2.24 5.53
C VAL A 95 -6.53 3.19 6.72
N GLU A 96 -6.36 2.67 7.91
CA GLU A 96 -6.37 3.45 9.17
C GLU A 96 -7.56 4.43 9.25
N ASN A 97 -8.75 3.95 8.89
CA ASN A 97 -10.00 4.72 8.88
C ASN A 97 -9.96 5.98 8.00
N ARG A 98 -9.21 5.94 6.90
CA ARG A 98 -9.20 6.97 5.86
C ARG A 98 -9.38 6.33 4.49
N LEU A 99 -10.22 6.94 3.67
CA LEU A 99 -10.41 6.55 2.29
C LEU A 99 -9.48 7.39 1.41
N TYR A 100 -8.59 6.71 0.68
CA TYR A 100 -7.67 7.37 -0.24
C TYR A 100 -8.10 7.11 -1.67
N ILE A 101 -8.14 8.18 -2.45
CA ILE A 101 -8.43 8.15 -3.88
C ILE A 101 -7.37 8.93 -4.64
N SER A 102 -7.20 8.62 -5.92
CA SER A 102 -6.46 9.47 -6.86
C SER A 102 -7.36 9.90 -8.01
N THR A 103 -6.97 10.96 -8.70
CA THR A 103 -7.65 11.46 -9.88
C THR A 103 -6.86 11.17 -11.15
N GLY A 104 -7.39 11.46 -12.32
CA GLY A 104 -6.71 11.21 -13.60
C GLY A 104 -5.35 11.88 -13.71
N THR A 105 -5.15 13.06 -13.10
CA THR A 105 -3.85 13.77 -13.03
C THR A 105 -3.07 13.46 -11.76
N ALA A 106 -3.37 12.34 -11.10
CA ALA A 106 -2.69 11.84 -9.91
C ALA A 106 -2.80 12.76 -8.67
N ILE A 107 -3.81 13.64 -8.60
CA ILE A 107 -4.13 14.31 -7.34
C ILE A 107 -4.57 13.24 -6.34
N VAL A 108 -3.93 13.21 -5.17
CA VAL A 108 -4.28 12.27 -4.09
C VAL A 108 -5.13 12.98 -3.05
N ILE A 109 -6.22 12.33 -2.64
CA ILE A 109 -7.18 12.89 -1.70
C ILE A 109 -7.47 11.87 -0.62
N ALA A 110 -7.39 12.28 0.64
CA ALA A 110 -7.85 11.50 1.77
C ALA A 110 -9.20 12.03 2.26
N LEU A 111 -10.14 11.12 2.43
CA LEU A 111 -11.50 11.41 2.87
C LEU A 111 -11.82 10.67 4.17
N ASP A 112 -12.67 11.28 4.96
CA ASP A 112 -13.36 10.60 6.05
C ASP A 112 -14.39 9.63 5.44
N PRO A 113 -14.31 8.32 5.69
CA PRO A 113 -15.18 7.35 5.03
C PRO A 113 -16.64 7.44 5.46
N SER A 114 -16.91 8.00 6.64
CA SER A 114 -18.28 8.12 7.16
C SER A 114 -19.04 9.34 6.64
N SER A 115 -18.33 10.41 6.28
CA SER A 115 -18.94 11.68 5.89
C SER A 115 -18.56 12.15 4.49
N GLY A 116 -17.57 11.53 3.86
CA GLY A 116 -17.02 12.00 2.59
C GLY A 116 -16.26 13.34 2.69
N ARG A 117 -16.03 13.86 3.92
CA ARG A 117 -15.30 15.11 4.12
C ARG A 117 -13.84 14.95 3.77
N GLU A 118 -13.29 15.90 2.98
CA GLU A 118 -11.86 15.94 2.67
C GLU A 118 -11.04 16.20 3.94
N ILE A 119 -10.05 15.34 4.18
CA ILE A 119 -9.09 15.46 5.28
C ILE A 119 -7.87 16.23 4.79
N TRP A 120 -7.32 15.79 3.65
CA TRP A 120 -6.23 16.47 2.98
C TRP A 120 -6.23 16.16 1.48
N ARG A 121 -5.52 17.00 0.72
CA ARG A 121 -5.30 16.88 -0.72
C ARG A 121 -3.85 17.18 -1.04
N TYR A 122 -3.29 16.42 -1.97
CA TYR A 122 -1.98 16.65 -2.57
C TYR A 122 -2.14 16.72 -4.08
N ASP A 123 -1.66 17.82 -4.69
CA ASP A 123 -1.62 18.00 -6.14
C ASP A 123 -0.16 17.89 -6.61
N PRO A 124 0.21 16.90 -7.44
CA PRO A 124 1.56 16.74 -7.95
C PRO A 124 1.93 17.78 -9.00
N GLN A 125 1.05 18.72 -9.34
CA GLN A 125 1.25 19.81 -10.30
C GLN A 125 1.64 19.30 -11.70
N ILE A 126 0.90 18.33 -12.21
CA ILE A 126 1.09 17.81 -13.56
C ILE A 126 0.85 18.92 -14.59
N ASP A 127 1.81 19.11 -15.50
CA ASP A 127 1.66 20.06 -16.60
C ASP A 127 0.59 19.56 -17.58
N ARG A 128 -0.56 20.23 -17.56
CA ARG A 128 -1.73 19.87 -18.38
C ARG A 128 -1.62 20.34 -19.83
N ALA A 129 -0.57 21.11 -20.18
CA ALA A 129 -0.30 21.49 -21.56
C ALA A 129 0.44 20.38 -22.34
N ILE A 130 1.01 19.41 -21.62
CA ILE A 130 1.69 18.27 -22.21
C ILE A 130 0.66 17.26 -22.73
N ASN A 131 0.91 16.74 -23.92
CA ASN A 131 0.10 15.65 -24.51
C ASN A 131 0.58 14.30 -23.95
N TYR A 132 -0.07 13.84 -22.90
CA TYR A 132 0.13 12.47 -22.40
C TYR A 132 -0.68 11.48 -23.23
N ALA A 133 -0.09 10.33 -23.53
CA ALA A 133 -0.77 9.29 -24.32
C ALA A 133 -1.99 8.72 -23.60
N GLU A 134 -1.98 8.72 -22.28
CA GLU A 134 -3.12 8.36 -21.44
C GLU A 134 -3.16 9.28 -20.22
N VAL A 135 -4.32 9.90 -19.96
CA VAL A 135 -4.55 10.72 -18.78
C VAL A 135 -5.45 9.93 -17.83
N ALA A 136 -4.84 9.02 -17.13
CA ALA A 136 -5.49 8.16 -16.14
C ALA A 136 -4.56 7.85 -14.98
N ASN A 137 -5.15 7.68 -13.80
CA ASN A 137 -4.48 7.10 -12.65
C ASN A 137 -5.45 6.11 -11.98
N ARG A 138 -4.98 4.89 -11.70
CA ARG A 138 -5.83 3.80 -11.24
C ARG A 138 -5.88 3.65 -9.72
N GLY A 139 -5.15 4.48 -8.99
CA GLY A 139 -5.19 4.46 -7.54
C GLY A 139 -3.83 4.69 -6.88
N VAL A 140 -3.82 4.50 -5.60
CA VAL A 140 -2.66 4.65 -4.72
C VAL A 140 -2.37 3.34 -4.01
N SER A 141 -1.17 3.22 -3.44
CA SER A 141 -0.80 2.12 -2.57
C SER A 141 -0.43 2.63 -1.19
N SER A 142 -0.63 1.80 -0.19
CA SER A 142 -0.37 2.12 1.21
C SER A 142 0.70 1.19 1.78
N TRP A 143 1.53 1.75 2.64
CA TRP A 143 2.50 1.00 3.44
C TRP A 143 2.65 1.63 4.82
N ILE A 144 2.68 0.77 5.84
CA ILE A 144 2.85 1.17 7.23
C ILE A 144 4.16 0.59 7.75
N ASP A 145 5.05 1.45 8.22
CA ASP A 145 6.25 1.03 8.92
C ASP A 145 5.88 0.51 10.32
N ALA A 146 5.94 -0.80 10.47
CA ALA A 146 5.62 -1.45 11.74
C ALA A 146 6.68 -1.18 12.83
N ALA A 147 7.91 -0.79 12.44
CA ALA A 147 8.99 -0.48 13.37
C ALA A 147 8.95 0.97 13.87
N ALA A 148 8.28 1.86 13.14
CA ALA A 148 8.15 3.25 13.55
C ALA A 148 7.08 3.43 14.63
N GLU A 149 7.29 4.39 15.52
CA GLU A 149 6.33 4.72 16.57
C GLU A 149 5.00 5.22 15.97
N ARG A 150 3.90 4.95 16.65
CA ARG A 150 2.58 5.48 16.25
C ARG A 150 2.60 7.01 16.27
N GLY A 151 2.18 7.61 15.15
CA GLY A 151 2.18 9.07 14.98
C GLY A 151 3.50 9.66 14.49
N ALA A 152 4.55 8.86 14.32
CA ALA A 152 5.78 9.32 13.68
C ALA A 152 5.50 9.78 12.25
N PRO A 153 6.13 10.88 11.80
CA PRO A 153 6.01 11.36 10.43
C PRO A 153 6.35 10.25 9.43
N CYS A 154 5.55 10.13 8.37
CA CYS A 154 5.75 9.12 7.31
C CYS A 154 5.80 7.65 7.77
N ARG A 155 5.31 7.35 8.98
CA ARG A 155 5.08 5.96 9.40
C ARG A 155 4.08 5.27 8.46
N HIS A 156 3.01 5.95 8.13
CA HIS A 156 2.05 5.51 7.12
C HIS A 156 2.30 6.30 5.83
N ARG A 157 2.64 5.60 4.76
CA ARG A 157 2.94 6.20 3.46
C ARG A 157 1.90 5.82 2.43
N ILE A 158 1.51 6.81 1.65
CA ILE A 158 0.70 6.65 0.45
C ILE A 158 1.60 6.90 -0.76
N PHE A 159 1.68 5.92 -1.66
CA PHE A 159 2.47 6.01 -2.88
C PHE A 159 1.57 6.23 -4.08
N VAL A 160 1.97 7.12 -4.95
CA VAL A 160 1.30 7.41 -6.22
C VAL A 160 2.32 7.54 -7.35
N GLY A 161 2.02 6.91 -8.48
CA GLY A 161 2.71 7.17 -9.74
C GLY A 161 2.06 8.34 -10.49
N THR A 162 2.82 9.06 -11.29
CA THR A 162 2.34 10.24 -12.01
C THR A 162 2.51 10.15 -13.52
N LEU A 163 1.81 11.01 -14.25
CA LEU A 163 1.89 11.07 -15.72
C LEU A 163 3.26 11.54 -16.23
N ASP A 164 3.96 12.34 -15.44
CA ASP A 164 5.33 12.78 -15.70
C ASP A 164 6.40 11.84 -15.11
N ALA A 165 6.01 10.57 -14.91
CA ALA A 165 6.89 9.47 -14.49
C ALA A 165 7.59 9.68 -13.14
N ARG A 166 6.97 10.41 -12.20
CA ARG A 166 7.42 10.45 -10.82
C ARG A 166 6.71 9.37 -10.00
N LEU A 167 7.41 8.87 -9.01
CA LEU A 167 6.87 8.07 -7.93
C LEU A 167 6.97 8.87 -6.65
N ILE A 168 5.85 9.17 -6.02
CA ILE A 168 5.75 10.09 -4.88
C ILE A 168 5.30 9.31 -3.65
N ALA A 169 5.93 9.58 -2.50
CA ALA A 169 5.55 9.08 -1.20
C ALA A 169 5.00 10.21 -0.33
N LEU A 170 3.76 10.06 0.13
CA LEU A 170 3.07 11.03 0.98
C LEU A 170 2.83 10.44 2.38
N ASP A 171 2.91 11.28 3.39
CA ASP A 171 2.45 10.93 4.74
C ASP A 171 0.92 10.74 4.72
N GLY A 172 0.46 9.54 5.05
CA GLY A 172 -0.95 9.18 5.04
C GLY A 172 -1.81 10.01 6.01
N THR A 173 -1.19 10.64 7.01
CA THR A 173 -1.93 11.44 7.99
C THR A 173 -2.24 12.86 7.54
N ASN A 174 -1.37 13.46 6.72
CA ASN A 174 -1.44 14.89 6.39
C ASN A 174 -1.16 15.23 4.91
N GLY A 175 -0.81 14.24 4.08
CA GLY A 175 -0.57 14.41 2.64
C GLY A 175 0.75 15.11 2.27
N LYS A 176 1.64 15.36 3.22
CA LYS A 176 2.94 15.96 2.92
C LYS A 176 3.90 14.94 2.34
N PRO A 177 4.77 15.33 1.39
CA PRO A 177 5.82 14.45 0.88
C PRO A 177 6.73 13.94 2.01
N CYS A 178 7.09 12.65 1.93
CA CYS A 178 8.02 12.01 2.87
C CYS A 178 9.45 12.30 2.43
N ALA A 179 10.09 13.27 3.06
CA ALA A 179 11.40 13.79 2.65
C ALA A 179 12.53 12.75 2.62
N ASP A 180 12.38 11.65 3.32
CA ASP A 180 13.32 10.51 3.34
C ASP A 180 13.13 9.53 2.17
N PHE A 181 12.14 9.76 1.29
CA PHE A 181 11.91 8.97 0.09
C PHE A 181 12.45 9.70 -1.13
N GLY A 182 13.47 9.12 -1.79
CA GLY A 182 14.08 9.71 -2.99
C GLY A 182 14.62 11.12 -2.76
N ASP A 183 14.26 12.02 -3.65
CA ASP A 183 14.58 13.44 -3.52
C ASP A 183 13.36 14.20 -2.98
N ASN A 184 13.39 14.50 -1.68
CA ASN A 184 12.31 15.21 -0.97
C ASN A 184 10.89 14.63 -1.15
N GLY A 185 10.78 13.31 -1.21
CA GLY A 185 9.49 12.61 -1.30
C GLY A 185 9.16 12.07 -2.67
N GLU A 186 10.06 12.19 -3.65
CA GLU A 186 9.83 11.70 -5.00
C GLU A 186 11.05 11.05 -5.67
N ILE A 187 10.78 10.16 -6.61
CA ILE A 187 11.77 9.52 -7.47
C ILE A 187 11.34 9.73 -8.92
N HIS A 188 12.24 10.22 -9.75
CA HIS A 188 12.04 10.35 -11.19
C HIS A 188 12.41 9.04 -11.89
N LEU A 189 11.43 8.41 -12.55
CA LEU A 189 11.58 7.11 -13.21
C LEU A 189 11.87 7.23 -14.72
N ASP A 190 11.87 8.43 -15.26
CA ASP A 190 12.13 8.74 -16.67
C ASP A 190 13.62 8.86 -17.00
N ARG A 191 14.49 8.84 -16.00
CA ARG A 191 15.95 8.98 -16.19
C ARG A 191 16.52 7.86 -17.05
N GLY A 192 17.04 8.23 -18.23
CA GLY A 192 17.62 7.27 -19.18
C GLY A 192 16.58 6.45 -19.97
N VAL A 193 15.32 6.81 -19.90
CA VAL A 193 14.23 6.21 -20.65
C VAL A 193 13.74 7.15 -21.73
N ARG A 194 13.36 6.62 -22.90
CA ARG A 194 12.67 7.40 -23.92
C ARG A 194 11.24 7.67 -23.49
N THR A 195 10.92 8.93 -23.21
CA THR A 195 9.61 9.35 -22.69
C THR A 195 8.65 9.85 -23.77
N GLU A 196 9.14 10.10 -24.98
CA GLU A 196 8.39 10.73 -26.07
C GLU A 196 8.22 9.80 -27.28
N ARG A 197 7.08 9.89 -27.91
CA ARG A 197 6.79 9.27 -29.21
C ARG A 197 6.00 10.26 -30.06
N GLY A 198 6.67 10.89 -31.01
CA GLY A 198 6.09 12.00 -31.78
C GLY A 198 5.79 13.19 -30.87
N GLU A 199 4.52 13.61 -30.86
CA GLU A 199 4.04 14.74 -30.04
C GLU A 199 3.54 14.30 -28.66
N TRP A 200 3.66 13.00 -28.31
CA TRP A 200 3.07 12.43 -27.10
C TRP A 200 4.14 11.99 -26.13
N VAL A 201 3.88 12.28 -24.85
CA VAL A 201 4.60 11.63 -23.74
C VAL A 201 3.96 10.27 -23.48
N VAL A 202 4.73 9.22 -23.70
CA VAL A 202 4.24 7.83 -23.65
C VAL A 202 4.68 7.06 -22.41
N TYR A 203 5.74 7.51 -21.73
CA TYR A 203 6.22 6.87 -20.51
C TYR A 203 5.59 7.53 -19.29
N THR A 204 4.55 6.93 -18.78
CA THR A 204 3.75 7.44 -17.65
C THR A 204 3.50 6.34 -16.63
N ILE A 205 3.25 6.70 -15.38
CA ILE A 205 2.90 5.74 -14.32
C ILE A 205 1.42 5.89 -14.00
N THR A 206 0.60 5.00 -14.54
CA THR A 206 -0.86 5.06 -14.40
C THR A 206 -1.43 4.06 -13.41
N SER A 207 -0.64 3.06 -13.01
CA SER A 207 -1.05 2.02 -12.06
C SER A 207 -0.48 2.27 -10.67
N PRO A 208 -1.22 1.91 -9.61
CA PRO A 208 -0.66 1.97 -8.26
C PRO A 208 0.54 1.03 -8.13
N PRO A 209 1.60 1.44 -7.45
CA PRO A 209 2.75 0.56 -7.20
C PRO A 209 2.37 -0.57 -6.24
N VAL A 210 3.13 -1.65 -6.24
CA VAL A 210 2.96 -2.79 -5.32
C VAL A 210 4.14 -2.84 -4.37
N ILE A 211 3.89 -3.10 -3.08
CA ILE A 211 4.93 -3.27 -2.08
C ILE A 211 5.08 -4.75 -1.76
N VAL A 212 6.25 -5.33 -2.03
CA VAL A 212 6.57 -6.73 -1.76
C VAL A 212 7.87 -6.80 -0.96
N ASN A 213 7.80 -7.33 0.25
CA ASN A 213 8.97 -7.48 1.15
C ASN A 213 9.77 -6.18 1.31
N GLY A 214 9.10 -5.05 1.46
CA GLY A 214 9.74 -3.73 1.61
C GLY A 214 10.29 -3.14 0.31
N VAL A 215 10.11 -3.82 -0.83
CA VAL A 215 10.48 -3.31 -2.15
C VAL A 215 9.23 -2.78 -2.84
N LEU A 216 9.32 -1.56 -3.35
CA LEU A 216 8.27 -0.92 -4.13
C LEU A 216 8.48 -1.22 -5.61
N VAL A 217 7.48 -1.83 -6.23
CA VAL A 217 7.49 -2.25 -7.64
C VAL A 217 6.44 -1.46 -8.39
N THR A 218 6.80 -0.88 -9.51
CA THR A 218 5.89 -0.16 -10.40
C THR A 218 6.12 -0.54 -11.86
N GLY A 219 5.08 -0.45 -12.66
CA GLY A 219 5.12 -0.56 -14.12
C GLY A 219 4.87 0.79 -14.75
N SER A 220 5.14 0.90 -16.04
CA SER A 220 4.85 2.09 -16.85
C SER A 220 3.86 1.78 -17.97
N ALA A 221 3.07 2.76 -18.34
CA ALA A 221 2.41 2.78 -19.65
C ALA A 221 3.44 3.20 -20.71
N ILE A 222 3.39 2.62 -21.88
CA ILE A 222 4.37 2.82 -22.96
C ILE A 222 3.75 3.27 -24.29
N GLY A 223 2.48 3.64 -24.30
CA GLY A 223 1.79 4.14 -25.50
C GLY A 223 1.79 3.17 -26.69
N ASP A 224 1.70 1.88 -26.44
CA ASP A 224 1.73 0.80 -27.44
C ASP A 224 0.50 0.77 -28.36
N ASN A 225 -0.60 1.35 -27.93
CA ASN A 225 -1.84 1.46 -28.70
C ASN A 225 -1.90 2.66 -29.66
N GLN A 226 -0.83 3.42 -29.75
CA GLN A 226 -0.73 4.60 -30.62
C GLN A 226 -0.13 4.19 -31.98
N LYS A 227 -0.90 4.34 -33.03
CA LYS A 227 -0.45 4.12 -34.43
C LYS A 227 0.29 5.34 -34.97
#